data_30cd2678eadd3aabb5c729437c78a65f
#
_entry.id   30cd2678eadd3aabb5c729437c78a65f
#
_cell.length_a   1.000
_cell.length_b   1.000
_cell.length_c   1.000
_cell.angle_alpha   90.00
_cell.angle_beta   90.00
_cell.angle_gamma   90.00
#
_symmetry.space_group_name_H-M   'P 1'
#
loop_
_entity.id
_entity.type
_entity.pdbx_description
1 polymer ?
#
loop_
_entity_poly.entity_id
_entity_poly.type
_entity_poly.pdbx_seq_one_letter_code
_entity_poly.pdbx_strand_id
1 'polypeptide(L)'
;MLISLDFGITITDILRKKDDGTLIHQMLPTNQKPSEQFIQELFKDLDLKEEVDRIALTGGHHQLIGEEIDETPVIHVNEVDAIGEGGLAVSKLDASKPAIIVSSGTGTACILAKDGVFTHCSGTGVGGGTVLGLSKLLLNTVDPQEIQDLANKGLAKGTD
;
A
#
# COMPACT_ATOMS: atom_id res chain seq x y z
N MET A 1 -12.49 11.34 12.74
CA MET A 1 -12.04 10.16 11.93
C MET A 1 -10.68 10.43 11.28
N LEU A 2 -9.76 9.45 11.23
CA LEU A 2 -8.50 9.50 10.47
C LEU A 2 -8.65 8.76 9.15
N ILE A 3 -8.15 9.34 8.05
CA ILE A 3 -8.00 8.67 6.75
C ILE A 3 -6.52 8.56 6.43
N SER A 4 -6.08 7.41 5.95
CA SER A 4 -4.75 7.24 5.36
C SER A 4 -4.83 6.72 3.92
N LEU A 5 -3.95 7.23 3.08
CA LEU A 5 -3.81 6.88 1.67
C LEU A 5 -2.37 6.46 1.39
N ASP A 6 -2.21 5.26 0.85
CA ASP A 6 -0.92 4.79 0.32
C ASP A 6 -1.02 4.76 -1.22
N PHE A 7 -0.26 5.63 -1.86
CA PHE A 7 -0.23 5.76 -3.31
C PHE A 7 0.76 4.78 -3.93
N GLY A 8 0.35 3.53 -4.06
CA GLY A 8 1.12 2.54 -4.80
C GLY A 8 1.13 2.80 -6.32
N ILE A 9 2.04 2.16 -7.02
CA ILE A 9 2.15 2.28 -8.50
C ILE A 9 0.90 1.74 -9.21
N THR A 10 0.32 0.66 -8.70
CA THR A 10 -0.79 -0.07 -9.33
C THR A 10 -2.09 0.12 -8.58
N ILE A 11 -2.02 0.23 -7.26
CA ILE A 11 -3.17 0.30 -6.35
C ILE A 11 -2.93 1.42 -5.36
N THR A 12 -3.97 2.21 -5.11
CA THR A 12 -4.03 3.15 -3.98
C THR A 12 -4.83 2.49 -2.87
N ASP A 13 -4.20 2.28 -1.72
CA ASP A 13 -4.84 1.76 -0.52
C ASP A 13 -5.42 2.90 0.31
N ILE A 14 -6.63 2.71 0.79
CA ILE A 14 -7.37 3.67 1.62
C ILE A 14 -7.73 2.98 2.92
N LEU A 15 -7.28 3.51 4.03
CA LEU A 15 -7.67 3.03 5.35
C LEU A 15 -8.38 4.16 6.11
N ARG A 16 -9.59 3.89 6.56
CA ARG A 16 -10.37 4.77 7.43
C ARG A 16 -10.38 4.20 8.85
N LYS A 17 -9.98 5.02 9.81
CA LYS A 17 -10.05 4.69 11.24
C LYS A 17 -11.08 5.60 11.89
N LYS A 18 -12.19 5.00 12.30
CA LYS A 18 -13.26 5.68 13.03
C LYS A 18 -12.88 5.93 14.47
N ASP A 19 -13.60 6.82 15.16
CA ASP A 19 -13.34 7.18 16.55
C ASP A 19 -13.62 6.02 17.51
N ASP A 20 -14.50 5.09 17.13
CA ASP A 20 -14.74 3.84 17.85
C ASP A 20 -13.64 2.78 17.64
N GLY A 21 -12.60 3.09 16.86
CA GLY A 21 -11.49 2.21 16.53
C GLY A 21 -11.75 1.27 15.34
N THR A 22 -12.93 1.32 14.72
CA THR A 22 -13.25 0.52 13.52
C THR A 22 -12.32 0.91 12.36
N LEU A 23 -11.74 -0.10 11.72
CA LEU A 23 -10.90 0.04 10.53
C LEU A 23 -11.66 -0.41 9.29
N ILE A 24 -11.69 0.41 8.26
CA ILE A 24 -12.29 0.10 6.96
C ILE A 24 -11.21 0.28 5.90
N HIS A 25 -10.85 -0.82 5.22
CA HIS A 25 -9.86 -0.84 4.15
C HIS A 25 -10.54 -0.96 2.79
N GLN A 26 -10.08 -0.16 1.84
CA GLN A 26 -10.52 -0.18 0.44
C GLN A 26 -9.31 -0.04 -0.48
N MET A 27 -9.38 -0.62 -1.66
CA MET A 27 -8.36 -0.53 -2.69
C MET A 27 -8.96 0.04 -3.96
N LEU A 28 -8.26 0.98 -4.59
CA LEU A 28 -8.61 1.53 -5.90
C LEU A 28 -7.43 1.37 -6.86
N PRO A 29 -7.68 1.11 -8.15
CA PRO A 29 -6.63 1.17 -9.16
C PRO A 29 -6.01 2.58 -9.21
N THR A 30 -4.68 2.67 -9.24
CA THR A 30 -3.98 3.95 -9.40
C THR A 30 -4.04 4.36 -10.86
N ASN A 31 -5.02 5.19 -11.20
CA ASN A 31 -5.27 5.64 -12.57
C ASN A 31 -4.72 7.04 -12.84
N GLN A 32 -4.32 7.76 -11.81
CA GLN A 32 -3.82 9.15 -11.91
C GLN A 32 -2.81 9.44 -10.80
N LYS A 33 -2.07 10.52 -10.97
CA LYS A 33 -1.12 10.98 -9.95
C LYS A 33 -1.86 11.55 -8.74
N PRO A 34 -1.29 11.42 -7.53
CA PRO A 34 -1.81 12.06 -6.33
C PRO A 34 -2.01 13.57 -6.54
N SER A 35 -3.17 14.07 -6.14
CA SER A 35 -3.51 15.50 -6.16
C SER A 35 -4.56 15.79 -5.11
N GLU A 36 -4.67 17.04 -4.69
CA GLU A 36 -5.74 17.49 -3.78
C GLU A 36 -7.11 17.21 -4.39
N GLN A 37 -7.28 17.50 -5.69
CA GLN A 37 -8.53 17.23 -6.40
C GLN A 37 -8.91 15.75 -6.34
N PHE A 38 -7.96 14.84 -6.52
CA PHE A 38 -8.22 13.40 -6.41
C PHE A 38 -8.76 13.04 -5.03
N ILE A 39 -8.15 13.58 -3.95
CA ILE A 39 -8.60 13.31 -2.58
C ILE A 39 -9.98 13.89 -2.32
N GLN A 40 -10.27 15.09 -2.80
CA GLN A 40 -11.58 15.71 -2.69
C GLN A 40 -12.68 14.92 -3.44
N GLU A 41 -12.38 14.43 -4.65
CA GLU A 41 -13.27 13.55 -5.41
C GLU A 41 -13.49 12.22 -4.67
N LEU A 42 -12.43 11.62 -4.15
CA LEU A 42 -12.50 10.41 -3.36
C LEU A 42 -13.39 10.57 -2.11
N PHE A 43 -13.29 11.71 -1.42
CA PHE A 43 -14.14 11.99 -0.25
C PHE A 43 -15.62 12.09 -0.62
N LYS A 44 -15.95 12.65 -1.77
CA LYS A 44 -17.31 12.69 -2.30
C LYS A 44 -17.82 11.30 -2.66
N ASP A 45 -17.00 10.51 -3.36
CA ASP A 45 -17.37 9.15 -3.81
C ASP A 45 -17.57 8.19 -2.63
N LEU A 46 -16.80 8.36 -1.57
CA LEU A 46 -16.93 7.57 -0.34
C LEU A 46 -18.10 8.02 0.56
N ASP A 47 -18.84 9.06 0.18
CA ASP A 47 -19.95 9.65 0.97
C ASP A 47 -19.57 9.83 2.44
N LEU A 48 -18.42 10.50 2.66
CA LEU A 48 -17.89 10.70 4.02
C LEU A 48 -18.76 11.70 4.76
N LYS A 49 -19.73 11.18 5.51
CA LYS A 49 -20.63 11.96 6.37
C LYS A 49 -20.00 12.34 7.70
N GLU A 50 -18.90 11.65 8.04
CA GLU A 50 -18.14 11.89 9.25
C GLU A 50 -17.09 12.97 8.97
N GLU A 51 -16.85 13.84 9.96
CA GLU A 51 -15.79 14.83 9.88
C GLU A 51 -14.43 14.12 9.85
N VAL A 52 -13.59 14.50 8.90
CA VAL A 52 -12.22 13.99 8.77
C VAL A 52 -11.31 14.94 9.55
N ASP A 53 -10.77 14.47 10.68
CA ASP A 53 -9.87 15.27 11.51
C ASP A 53 -8.46 15.36 10.95
N ARG A 54 -8.03 14.35 10.19
CA ARG A 54 -6.66 14.23 9.72
C ARG A 54 -6.54 13.28 8.54
N ILE A 55 -5.65 13.64 7.62
CA ILE A 55 -5.29 12.83 6.44
C ILE A 55 -3.82 12.43 6.58
N ALA A 56 -3.51 11.13 6.49
CA ALA A 56 -2.14 10.64 6.43
C ALA A 56 -1.84 10.12 5.01
N LEU A 57 -0.73 10.56 4.42
CA LEU A 57 -0.34 10.21 3.05
C LEU A 57 1.02 9.54 3.03
N THR A 58 1.15 8.48 2.24
CA THR A 58 2.42 7.79 1.96
C THR A 58 2.45 7.29 0.52
N GLY A 59 3.53 6.60 0.12
CA GLY A 59 3.71 6.05 -1.21
C GLY A 59 4.22 7.05 -2.25
N GLY A 60 4.00 6.75 -3.53
CA GLY A 60 4.55 7.53 -4.64
C GLY A 60 3.94 8.92 -4.80
N HIS A 61 4.78 9.93 -4.90
CA HIS A 61 4.40 11.32 -5.21
C HIS A 61 3.47 12.01 -4.19
N HIS A 62 3.25 11.44 -3.00
CA HIS A 62 2.40 12.06 -1.97
C HIS A 62 2.88 13.47 -1.57
N GLN A 63 4.18 13.76 -1.72
CA GLN A 63 4.77 15.07 -1.44
C GLN A 63 4.29 16.19 -2.37
N LEU A 64 3.57 15.86 -3.47
CA LEU A 64 2.95 16.86 -4.35
C LEU A 64 1.69 17.48 -3.75
N ILE A 65 1.15 16.89 -2.68
CA ILE A 65 -0.02 17.36 -1.97
C ILE A 65 0.44 18.30 -0.86
N GLY A 66 -0.31 19.38 -0.61
CA GLY A 66 -0.03 20.34 0.46
C GLY A 66 -0.19 19.75 1.87
N GLU A 67 0.09 20.57 2.87
CA GLU A 67 -0.03 20.20 4.28
C GLU A 67 -1.49 20.29 4.80
N GLU A 68 -2.42 20.68 3.94
CA GLU A 68 -3.84 20.87 4.26
C GLU A 68 -4.71 20.65 3.02
N ILE A 69 -5.87 20.03 3.18
CA ILE A 69 -6.91 19.89 2.16
C ILE A 69 -8.26 20.26 2.81
N ASP A 70 -8.93 21.29 2.28
CA ASP A 70 -10.22 21.78 2.80
C ASP A 70 -10.21 21.95 4.34
N GLU A 71 -9.19 22.68 4.87
CA GLU A 71 -8.95 22.92 6.29
C GLU A 71 -8.60 21.66 7.12
N THR A 72 -8.47 20.49 6.47
CA THR A 72 -8.08 19.24 7.12
C THR A 72 -6.56 19.05 7.05
N PRO A 73 -5.86 18.91 8.19
CA PRO A 73 -4.42 18.72 8.21
C PRO A 73 -3.98 17.44 7.50
N VAL A 74 -2.91 17.55 6.71
CA VAL A 74 -2.25 16.44 6.03
C VAL A 74 -0.93 16.10 6.72
N ILE A 75 -0.69 14.82 6.96
CA ILE A 75 0.58 14.29 7.47
C ILE A 75 1.21 13.44 6.39
N HIS A 76 2.44 13.79 6.01
CA HIS A 76 3.25 13.00 5.11
C HIS A 76 4.06 11.97 5.90
N VAL A 77 3.83 10.70 5.62
CA VAL A 77 4.52 9.57 6.27
C VAL A 77 5.54 8.99 5.30
N ASN A 78 6.77 8.80 5.75
CA ASN A 78 7.78 8.13 4.95
C ASN A 78 7.36 6.69 4.64
N GLU A 79 7.50 6.24 3.41
CA GLU A 79 7.08 4.90 2.97
C GLU A 79 7.79 3.77 3.73
N VAL A 80 9.08 3.95 4.05
CA VAL A 80 9.86 2.96 4.83
C VAL A 80 9.30 2.82 6.25
N ASP A 81 8.94 3.95 6.87
CA ASP A 81 8.33 3.95 8.21
C ASP A 81 6.93 3.33 8.17
N ALA A 82 6.13 3.67 7.16
CA ALA A 82 4.78 3.11 6.98
C ALA A 82 4.82 1.58 6.80
N ILE A 83 5.74 1.07 5.96
CA ILE A 83 5.92 -0.38 5.75
C ILE A 83 6.41 -1.04 7.05
N GLY A 84 7.36 -0.44 7.73
CA GLY A 84 7.95 -0.98 8.95
C GLY A 84 6.93 -1.09 10.09
N GLU A 85 6.28 0.01 10.42
CA GLU A 85 5.23 0.06 11.45
C GLU A 85 4.04 -0.85 11.10
N GLY A 86 3.55 -0.75 9.86
CA GLY A 86 2.45 -1.57 9.39
C GLY A 86 2.77 -3.06 9.45
N GLY A 87 3.97 -3.45 9.02
CA GLY A 87 4.44 -4.83 9.08
C GLY A 87 4.53 -5.39 10.50
N LEU A 88 5.05 -4.61 11.45
CA LEU A 88 5.07 -5.00 12.86
C LEU A 88 3.66 -5.13 13.42
N ALA A 89 2.78 -4.17 13.13
CA ALA A 89 1.40 -4.17 13.62
C ALA A 89 0.61 -5.39 13.13
N VAL A 90 0.74 -5.75 11.85
CA VAL A 90 0.03 -6.90 11.24
C VAL A 90 0.62 -8.24 11.71
N SER A 91 1.96 -8.35 11.80
CA SER A 91 2.62 -9.60 12.19
C SER A 91 2.51 -9.91 13.68
N LYS A 92 2.15 -8.93 14.51
CA LYS A 92 2.13 -9.03 15.97
C LYS A 92 3.47 -9.47 16.56
N LEU A 93 4.58 -9.18 15.86
CA LEU A 93 5.92 -9.46 16.36
C LEU A 93 6.25 -8.58 17.56
N ASP A 94 7.14 -9.08 18.40
CA ASP A 94 7.69 -8.33 19.51
C ASP A 94 8.58 -7.20 18.98
N ALA A 95 8.09 -5.96 19.04
CA ALA A 95 8.79 -4.78 18.54
C ALA A 95 10.14 -4.49 19.25
N SER A 96 10.40 -5.15 20.38
CA SER A 96 11.71 -5.07 21.07
C SER A 96 12.81 -5.88 20.38
N LYS A 97 12.44 -6.74 19.42
CA LYS A 97 13.39 -7.60 18.69
C LYS A 97 13.58 -7.11 17.27
N PRO A 98 14.82 -7.18 16.74
CA PRO A 98 15.04 -6.88 15.34
C PRO A 98 14.22 -7.80 14.44
N ALA A 99 13.60 -7.25 13.41
CA ALA A 99 12.81 -7.99 12.43
C ALA A 99 13.07 -7.48 11.01
N ILE A 100 12.95 -8.34 10.02
CA ILE A 100 12.89 -7.95 8.61
C ILE A 100 11.44 -8.01 8.16
N ILE A 101 10.94 -6.87 7.73
CA ILE A 101 9.62 -6.74 7.10
C ILE A 101 9.83 -6.79 5.59
N VAL A 102 9.19 -7.74 4.93
CA VAL A 102 9.21 -7.86 3.47
C VAL A 102 7.84 -7.44 2.93
N SER A 103 7.83 -6.36 2.18
CA SER A 103 6.63 -5.85 1.49
C SER A 103 6.76 -6.20 0.01
N SER A 104 5.81 -6.98 -0.51
CA SER A 104 5.75 -7.37 -1.92
C SER A 104 4.49 -6.80 -2.56
N GLY A 105 4.64 -5.64 -3.19
CA GLY A 105 3.64 -4.97 -4.02
C GLY A 105 3.97 -5.12 -5.50
N THR A 106 4.05 -4.03 -6.25
CA THR A 106 4.53 -4.02 -7.66
C THR A 106 5.96 -4.54 -7.75
N GLY A 107 6.84 -4.06 -6.86
CA GLY A 107 8.16 -4.63 -6.57
C GLY A 107 8.19 -5.22 -5.16
N THR A 108 9.39 -5.49 -4.65
CA THR A 108 9.63 -6.01 -3.30
C THR A 108 10.61 -5.13 -2.56
N ALA A 109 10.28 -4.75 -1.31
CA ALA A 109 11.14 -4.02 -0.41
C ALA A 109 11.38 -4.81 0.88
N CYS A 110 12.61 -4.74 1.41
CA CYS A 110 12.99 -5.33 2.68
C CYS A 110 13.38 -4.22 3.65
N ILE A 111 12.64 -4.10 4.75
CA ILE A 111 12.83 -3.08 5.78
C ILE A 111 13.32 -3.76 7.06
N LEU A 112 14.45 -3.33 7.58
CA LEU A 112 14.91 -3.70 8.91
C LEU A 112 14.21 -2.83 9.94
N ALA A 113 13.45 -3.46 10.84
CA ALA A 113 12.89 -2.86 12.03
C ALA A 113 13.80 -3.19 13.22
N LYS A 114 14.39 -2.18 13.83
CA LYS A 114 15.27 -2.35 15.00
C LYS A 114 15.25 -1.10 15.87
N ASP A 115 15.03 -1.29 17.18
CA ASP A 115 15.07 -0.23 18.19
C ASP A 115 14.15 0.97 17.86
N GLY A 116 12.98 0.72 17.25
CA GLY A 116 12.03 1.74 16.81
C GLY A 116 12.47 2.51 15.56
N VAL A 117 13.51 2.08 14.88
CA VAL A 117 14.02 2.67 13.63
C VAL A 117 13.77 1.70 12.47
N PHE A 118 13.29 2.24 11.34
CA PHE A 118 13.06 1.49 10.12
C PHE A 118 14.09 1.88 9.06
N THR A 119 14.74 0.89 8.48
CA THR A 119 15.79 1.10 7.48
C THR A 119 15.55 0.22 6.26
N HIS A 120 15.45 0.81 5.08
CA HIS A 120 15.45 0.05 3.83
C HIS A 120 16.80 -0.63 3.65
N CYS A 121 16.85 -1.95 3.73
CA CYS A 121 18.09 -2.71 3.65
C CYS A 121 18.27 -3.46 2.32
N SER A 122 17.20 -3.75 1.60
CA SER A 122 17.26 -4.40 0.29
C SER A 122 15.93 -4.23 -0.45
N GLY A 123 15.94 -4.46 -1.77
CA GLY A 123 14.73 -4.46 -2.58
C GLY A 123 15.03 -4.86 -4.02
N THR A 124 13.96 -5.12 -4.75
CA THR A 124 14.03 -5.45 -6.18
C THR A 124 12.78 -4.95 -6.89
N GLY A 125 12.89 -4.62 -8.18
CA GLY A 125 11.73 -4.33 -9.03
C GLY A 125 10.86 -5.56 -9.32
N VAL A 126 11.29 -6.76 -8.90
CA VAL A 126 10.52 -7.99 -9.07
C VAL A 126 9.51 -8.14 -7.93
N GLY A 127 8.24 -8.29 -8.29
CA GLY A 127 7.13 -8.43 -7.35
C GLY A 127 5.85 -8.82 -8.09
N GLY A 128 4.71 -8.52 -7.53
CA GLY A 128 3.40 -8.77 -8.13
C GLY A 128 3.25 -8.14 -9.52
N GLY A 129 3.81 -6.93 -9.73
CA GLY A 129 3.81 -6.29 -11.04
C GLY A 129 4.53 -7.11 -12.11
N THR A 130 5.63 -7.78 -11.75
CA THR A 130 6.34 -8.70 -12.65
C THR A 130 5.49 -9.92 -13.01
N VAL A 131 4.82 -10.50 -12.01
CA VAL A 131 3.89 -11.63 -12.22
C VAL A 131 2.79 -11.22 -13.19
N LEU A 132 2.12 -10.10 -12.96
CA LEU A 132 1.05 -9.59 -13.84
C LEU A 132 1.56 -9.29 -15.25
N GLY A 133 2.73 -8.65 -15.37
CA GLY A 133 3.33 -8.33 -16.67
C GLY A 133 3.69 -9.57 -17.48
N LEU A 134 4.31 -10.56 -16.85
CA LEU A 134 4.64 -11.84 -17.49
C LEU A 134 3.37 -12.64 -17.84
N SER A 135 2.37 -12.66 -16.96
CA SER A 135 1.09 -13.32 -17.23
C SER A 135 0.37 -12.66 -18.39
N LYS A 136 0.40 -11.34 -18.50
CA LYS A 136 -0.14 -10.64 -19.66
C LYS A 136 0.56 -11.06 -20.95
N LEU A 137 1.90 -11.14 -20.91
CA LEU A 137 2.71 -11.47 -22.09
C LEU A 137 2.55 -12.93 -22.50
N LEU A 138 2.56 -13.86 -21.54
CA LEU A 138 2.64 -15.29 -21.81
C LEU A 138 1.26 -15.98 -21.85
N LEU A 139 0.30 -15.49 -21.06
CA LEU A 139 -1.02 -16.10 -20.86
C LEU A 139 -2.16 -15.21 -21.35
N ASN A 140 -1.86 -13.97 -21.76
CA ASN A 140 -2.83 -12.93 -22.15
C ASN A 140 -3.87 -12.58 -21.07
N THR A 141 -3.55 -12.78 -19.81
CA THR A 141 -4.39 -12.41 -18.67
C THR A 141 -3.65 -11.57 -17.66
N VAL A 142 -4.37 -10.73 -16.91
CA VAL A 142 -3.92 -10.01 -15.71
C VAL A 142 -4.86 -10.24 -14.52
N ASP A 143 -5.82 -11.15 -14.69
CA ASP A 143 -6.72 -11.53 -13.61
C ASP A 143 -5.98 -12.39 -12.57
N PRO A 144 -5.86 -11.94 -11.30
CA PRO A 144 -5.09 -12.66 -10.29
C PRO A 144 -5.65 -14.06 -9.99
N GLN A 145 -6.98 -14.25 -10.06
CA GLN A 145 -7.59 -15.54 -9.80
C GLN A 145 -7.30 -16.53 -10.92
N GLU A 146 -7.41 -16.08 -12.17
CA GLU A 146 -7.05 -16.91 -13.33
C GLU A 146 -5.58 -17.32 -13.29
N ILE A 147 -4.67 -16.37 -12.97
CA ILE A 147 -3.24 -16.65 -12.82
C ILE A 147 -3.00 -17.69 -11.73
N GLN A 148 -3.66 -17.55 -10.57
CA GLN A 148 -3.54 -18.50 -9.46
C GLN A 148 -4.04 -19.89 -9.85
N ASP A 149 -5.17 -19.97 -10.57
CA ASP A 149 -5.75 -21.24 -11.01
C ASP A 149 -4.85 -21.96 -12.04
N LEU A 150 -4.21 -21.20 -12.94
CA LEU A 150 -3.24 -21.72 -13.89
C LEU A 150 -1.97 -22.20 -13.17
N ALA A 151 -1.45 -21.44 -12.22
CA ALA A 151 -0.29 -21.81 -11.41
C ALA A 151 -0.52 -23.10 -10.63
N ASN A 152 -1.72 -23.28 -10.06
CA ASN A 152 -2.10 -24.49 -9.33
C ASN A 152 -2.17 -25.76 -10.21
N LYS A 153 -2.38 -25.60 -11.53
CA LYS A 153 -2.36 -26.69 -12.51
C LYS A 153 -0.97 -27.00 -13.04
N GLY A 154 -0.02 -26.07 -12.85
CA GLY A 154 1.35 -26.21 -13.30
C GLY A 154 2.15 -27.22 -12.50
N LEU A 155 3.17 -27.80 -13.13
CA LEU A 155 4.13 -28.70 -12.49
C LEU A 155 5.49 -27.99 -12.41
N ALA A 156 5.90 -27.60 -11.21
CA ALA A 156 7.18 -26.91 -10.98
C ALA A 156 8.42 -27.75 -11.42
N LYS A 157 8.28 -29.08 -11.49
CA LYS A 157 9.37 -30.01 -11.84
C LYS A 157 9.63 -30.17 -13.34
N GLY A 158 9.01 -29.38 -14.19
CA GLY A 158 9.19 -29.46 -15.65
C GLY A 158 10.02 -28.33 -16.27
N THR A 159 10.58 -27.46 -15.43
CA THR A 159 11.23 -26.21 -15.89
C THR A 159 12.74 -26.19 -15.62
N ASP A 160 13.38 -27.30 -15.24
CA ASP A 160 14.83 -27.41 -15.04
C ASP A 160 15.54 -27.70 -16.37
#